data_4b9b587674113d7e3535b7619d71c8dd
#
_entry.id   4b9b587674113d7e3535b7619d71c8dd
#
_cell.length_a   1.000
_cell.length_b   1.000
_cell.length_c   1.000
_cell.angle_alpha   90.00
_cell.angle_beta   90.00
_cell.angle_gamma   90.00
#
_symmetry.space_group_name_H-M   'P 1'
#
loop_
_entity.id
_entity.type
_entity.pdbx_description
1 polymer ?
#
loop_
_entity_poly.entity_id
_entity_poly.type
_entity_poly.pdbx_seq_one_letter_code
_entity_poly.pdbx_strand_id
1 'polypeptide(L)'
;EKFNLGIYGSHNSAIAISLGGKILEVVELERWVGVKNAAFFYVFPVENPIDILNEILDYFETKYGAKEYDYAMYNSWPQEHLDKFRAANTVWVDHHIAHVSNVMYQSDAPEALNISFDGGSDSGHFNIYLTKKGRDPNILYSSTQDVCVPYAALGHYIPEIKKENNFWLGNLTYAGKIMGLSSYGNKNEKLLHIVKRLFDLCQTNEVDKAHEYWDILNGQKLETGQDGRDLAWAVQKTFELTFAKVALPYILEHQDKELQFSGGGSMNILNNSLYKSFVSPNSDDRGIALGCLLHLLKPMDTLNSAFLGSEPYDKPNLKRSHTVGEIANMLSQGKIIGLIQGRAEHGARALGNRSILCTPGEGMKDKLNANVKNREAFRPFAAVCREEDAKEYFNTYGLHKWMTHNVTVKVDNIPAVTHNDGTCRLQTVTKEDNPFLWELLGHHKILLNTSFNIQGKPILNTYKDAIWMKENTGIDEVITNTHIL
;
A
#
# COMPACT_ATOMS: atom_id res chain seq x y z
N GLU A 1 19.80 -12.22 -23.47
CA GLU A 1 18.93 -12.09 -22.30
C GLU A 1 17.49 -12.39 -22.69
N LYS A 2 16.71 -13.01 -21.79
CA LYS A 2 15.32 -13.41 -22.04
C LYS A 2 14.36 -12.58 -21.17
N PHE A 3 13.18 -12.36 -21.69
CA PHE A 3 12.09 -11.74 -20.92
C PHE A 3 11.42 -12.76 -20.00
N ASN A 4 11.00 -12.32 -18.83
CA ASN A 4 10.21 -13.10 -17.89
C ASN A 4 9.05 -12.28 -17.35
N LEU A 5 7.97 -12.95 -16.97
CA LEU A 5 6.79 -12.35 -16.35
C LEU A 5 6.60 -12.80 -14.90
N GLY A 6 6.09 -11.91 -14.09
CA GLY A 6 5.43 -12.19 -12.83
C GLY A 6 3.96 -11.78 -12.93
N ILE A 7 3.02 -12.63 -12.48
CA ILE A 7 1.60 -12.42 -12.70
C ILE A 7 0.82 -12.72 -11.43
N TYR A 8 -0.08 -11.82 -11.07
CA TYR A 8 -1.07 -12.02 -10.02
C TYR A 8 -2.48 -11.71 -10.52
N GLY A 9 -3.40 -12.65 -10.34
CA GLY A 9 -4.71 -12.62 -11.01
C GLY A 9 -5.91 -12.27 -10.13
N SER A 10 -5.76 -12.16 -8.79
CA SER A 10 -6.85 -11.79 -7.87
C SER A 10 -6.91 -10.28 -7.62
N HIS A 11 -7.64 -9.81 -6.61
CA HIS A 11 -7.77 -8.38 -6.31
C HIS A 11 -6.40 -7.69 -6.20
N ASN A 12 -6.32 -6.44 -6.66
CA ASN A 12 -5.04 -5.73 -6.83
C ASN A 12 -4.07 -6.44 -7.79
N SER A 13 -4.62 -7.03 -8.86
CA SER A 13 -3.84 -7.72 -9.90
C SER A 13 -2.72 -6.85 -10.47
N ALA A 14 -1.64 -7.51 -10.84
CA ALA A 14 -0.51 -6.85 -11.50
C ALA A 14 0.22 -7.81 -12.43
N ILE A 15 0.98 -7.24 -13.37
CA ILE A 15 1.93 -7.96 -14.24
C ILE A 15 3.28 -7.25 -14.18
N ALA A 16 4.31 -8.00 -13.79
CA ALA A 16 5.69 -7.53 -13.77
C ALA A 16 6.47 -8.12 -14.94
N ILE A 17 7.38 -7.35 -15.52
CA ILE A 17 8.26 -7.81 -16.61
C ILE A 17 9.72 -7.57 -16.28
N SER A 18 10.58 -8.51 -16.63
CA SER A 18 12.04 -8.39 -16.58
C SER A 18 12.71 -8.75 -17.89
N LEU A 19 13.91 -8.20 -18.09
CA LEU A 19 14.86 -8.65 -19.09
C LEU A 19 16.12 -9.15 -18.38
N GLY A 20 16.40 -10.45 -18.51
CA GLY A 20 17.41 -11.09 -17.66
C GLY A 20 17.07 -10.91 -16.19
N GLY A 21 18.03 -10.47 -15.38
CA GLY A 21 17.85 -10.20 -13.95
C GLY A 21 17.28 -8.80 -13.62
N LYS A 22 17.03 -7.94 -14.61
CA LYS A 22 16.60 -6.56 -14.42
C LYS A 22 15.08 -6.42 -14.52
N ILE A 23 14.43 -5.93 -13.46
CA ILE A 23 13.02 -5.54 -13.49
C ILE A 23 12.85 -4.32 -14.39
N LEU A 24 11.96 -4.41 -15.37
CA LEU A 24 11.66 -3.32 -16.30
C LEU A 24 10.46 -2.49 -15.82
N GLU A 25 9.34 -3.16 -15.49
CA GLU A 25 8.09 -2.47 -15.16
C GLU A 25 7.13 -3.40 -14.41
N VAL A 26 6.25 -2.80 -13.60
CA VAL A 26 5.09 -3.46 -13.03
C VAL A 26 3.84 -2.66 -13.40
N VAL A 27 2.92 -3.31 -14.12
CA VAL A 27 1.61 -2.75 -14.48
C VAL A 27 0.60 -3.21 -13.43
N GLU A 28 0.08 -2.27 -12.63
CA GLU A 28 -1.06 -2.52 -11.73
C GLU A 28 -2.36 -2.41 -12.53
N LEU A 29 -3.17 -3.48 -12.51
CA LEU A 29 -4.41 -3.54 -13.30
C LEU A 29 -5.39 -2.41 -12.94
N GLU A 30 -5.50 -2.05 -11.66
CA GLU A 30 -6.39 -0.97 -11.22
C GLU A 30 -6.06 0.37 -11.89
N ARG A 31 -4.77 0.65 -12.12
CA ARG A 31 -4.32 1.87 -12.80
C ARG A 31 -4.45 1.79 -14.32
N TRP A 32 -4.40 0.57 -14.88
CA TRP A 32 -4.61 0.33 -16.30
C TRP A 32 -6.07 0.53 -16.71
N VAL A 33 -7.01 -0.05 -15.95
CA VAL A 33 -8.45 0.00 -16.26
C VAL A 33 -9.21 1.12 -15.54
N GLY A 34 -8.59 1.83 -14.59
CA GLY A 34 -9.24 2.90 -13.82
C GLY A 34 -10.28 2.40 -12.80
N VAL A 35 -10.18 1.15 -12.35
CA VAL A 35 -11.09 0.51 -11.39
C VAL A 35 -10.32 0.05 -10.18
N LYS A 36 -10.69 0.56 -9.00
CA LYS A 36 -10.00 0.24 -7.75
C LYS A 36 -10.15 -1.25 -7.40
N ASN A 37 -9.06 -1.84 -6.92
CA ASN A 37 -8.93 -3.26 -6.57
C ASN A 37 -9.23 -4.21 -7.74
N ALA A 38 -9.11 -3.77 -8.99
CA ALA A 38 -9.37 -4.59 -10.17
C ALA A 38 -8.61 -5.92 -10.13
N ALA A 39 -9.28 -6.98 -10.56
CA ALA A 39 -8.75 -8.32 -10.67
C ALA A 39 -8.91 -8.85 -12.10
N PHE A 40 -7.99 -9.71 -12.55
CA PHE A 40 -8.24 -10.49 -13.77
C PHE A 40 -9.31 -11.53 -13.51
N PHE A 41 -9.22 -12.24 -12.38
CA PHE A 41 -10.13 -13.31 -12.00
C PHE A 41 -10.50 -13.21 -10.53
N TYR A 42 -11.45 -14.04 -10.11
CA TYR A 42 -11.93 -14.24 -8.74
C TYR A 42 -12.66 -13.03 -8.14
N VAL A 43 -12.04 -12.28 -7.27
CA VAL A 43 -12.70 -11.18 -6.53
C VAL A 43 -12.75 -9.92 -7.39
N PHE A 44 -13.94 -9.46 -7.78
CA PHE A 44 -14.17 -8.28 -8.64
C PHE A 44 -13.44 -8.32 -9.98
N PRO A 45 -13.65 -9.37 -10.79
CA PRO A 45 -12.97 -9.50 -12.06
C PRO A 45 -13.40 -8.41 -13.04
N VAL A 46 -12.44 -8.00 -13.87
CA VAL A 46 -12.71 -7.16 -15.04
C VAL A 46 -13.51 -7.96 -16.09
N GLU A 47 -14.23 -7.25 -16.95
CA GLU A 47 -14.79 -7.85 -18.15
C GLU A 47 -13.66 -8.19 -19.13
N ASN A 48 -13.75 -9.35 -19.79
CA ASN A 48 -12.79 -9.81 -20.80
C ASN A 48 -11.31 -9.83 -20.29
N PRO A 49 -10.98 -10.55 -19.23
CA PRO A 49 -9.65 -10.51 -18.62
C PRO A 49 -8.51 -10.92 -19.56
N ILE A 50 -8.78 -11.82 -20.51
CA ILE A 50 -7.77 -12.27 -21.49
C ILE A 50 -7.48 -11.18 -22.53
N ASP A 51 -8.48 -10.41 -22.95
CA ASP A 51 -8.25 -9.29 -23.85
C ASP A 51 -7.39 -8.22 -23.21
N ILE A 52 -7.66 -7.88 -21.94
CA ILE A 52 -6.85 -6.93 -21.17
C ILE A 52 -5.42 -7.47 -20.93
N LEU A 53 -5.28 -8.77 -20.66
CA LEU A 53 -3.93 -9.39 -20.61
C LEU A 53 -3.18 -9.16 -21.92
N ASN A 54 -3.83 -9.45 -23.07
CA ASN A 54 -3.22 -9.26 -24.37
C ASN A 54 -2.85 -7.80 -24.63
N GLU A 55 -3.69 -6.84 -24.27
CA GLU A 55 -3.37 -5.41 -24.37
C GLU A 55 -2.08 -5.05 -23.59
N ILE A 56 -1.91 -5.58 -22.38
CA ILE A 56 -0.71 -5.33 -21.57
C ILE A 56 0.52 -6.02 -22.19
N LEU A 57 0.37 -7.25 -22.69
CA LEU A 57 1.49 -7.95 -23.36
C LEU A 57 1.89 -7.25 -24.68
N ASP A 58 0.93 -6.75 -25.44
CA ASP A 58 1.17 -5.97 -26.67
C ASP A 58 1.82 -4.61 -26.35
N TYR A 59 1.47 -4.00 -25.22
CA TYR A 59 2.16 -2.81 -24.71
C TYR A 59 3.63 -3.14 -24.38
N PHE A 60 3.91 -4.28 -23.74
CA PHE A 60 5.29 -4.71 -23.48
C PHE A 60 6.05 -5.04 -24.76
N GLU A 61 5.40 -5.66 -25.74
CA GLU A 61 6.00 -5.88 -27.07
C GLU A 61 6.37 -4.56 -27.72
N THR A 62 5.46 -3.59 -27.73
CA THR A 62 5.67 -2.27 -28.33
C THR A 62 6.80 -1.51 -27.63
N LYS A 63 6.85 -1.55 -26.30
CA LYS A 63 7.78 -0.74 -25.51
C LYS A 63 9.17 -1.38 -25.39
N TYR A 64 9.24 -2.68 -25.23
CA TYR A 64 10.47 -3.41 -24.91
C TYR A 64 10.89 -4.42 -25.97
N GLY A 65 10.04 -4.71 -26.96
CA GLY A 65 10.27 -5.78 -27.94
C GLY A 65 9.97 -7.19 -27.40
N ALA A 66 9.24 -7.29 -26.29
CA ALA A 66 8.96 -8.55 -25.59
C ALA A 66 7.80 -9.32 -26.26
N LYS A 67 8.09 -10.16 -27.26
CA LYS A 67 7.09 -10.98 -27.98
C LYS A 67 6.76 -12.28 -27.26
N GLU A 68 7.79 -12.89 -26.67
CA GLU A 68 7.72 -14.17 -25.99
C GLU A 68 8.52 -14.11 -24.69
N TYR A 69 8.17 -14.97 -23.74
CA TYR A 69 8.78 -15.02 -22.42
C TYR A 69 9.36 -16.40 -22.13
N ASP A 70 10.48 -16.44 -21.40
CA ASP A 70 11.07 -17.70 -20.97
C ASP A 70 10.24 -18.33 -19.85
N TYR A 71 9.95 -17.53 -18.82
CA TYR A 71 9.10 -17.90 -17.69
C TYR A 71 7.95 -16.92 -17.47
N ALA A 72 6.79 -17.46 -17.10
CA ALA A 72 5.72 -16.77 -16.42
C ALA A 72 5.53 -17.37 -15.02
N MET A 73 5.94 -16.62 -14.00
CA MET A 73 5.79 -16.96 -12.60
C MET A 73 4.46 -16.38 -12.10
N TYR A 74 3.56 -17.20 -11.59
CA TYR A 74 2.20 -16.74 -11.33
C TYR A 74 1.61 -17.20 -10.01
N ASN A 75 0.61 -16.45 -9.52
CA ASN A 75 -0.30 -16.83 -8.45
C ASN A 75 -1.73 -16.38 -8.80
N SER A 76 -2.74 -17.10 -8.29
CA SER A 76 -4.16 -16.80 -8.45
C SER A 76 -4.60 -16.63 -9.92
N TRP A 77 -4.22 -17.59 -10.78
CA TRP A 77 -4.59 -17.60 -12.20
C TRP A 77 -5.16 -18.95 -12.60
N PRO A 78 -6.29 -18.99 -13.37
CA PRO A 78 -6.88 -20.25 -13.82
C PRO A 78 -5.95 -21.04 -14.74
N GLN A 79 -5.84 -22.34 -14.49
CA GLN A 79 -4.92 -23.21 -15.23
C GLN A 79 -5.24 -23.29 -16.73
N GLU A 80 -6.51 -23.22 -17.09
CA GLU A 80 -6.99 -23.24 -18.48
C GLU A 80 -6.55 -22.02 -19.32
N HIS A 81 -5.99 -21.00 -18.70
CA HIS A 81 -5.54 -19.78 -19.36
C HIS A 81 -4.02 -19.54 -19.28
N LEU A 82 -3.23 -20.53 -18.84
CA LEU A 82 -1.77 -20.38 -18.73
C LEU A 82 -1.09 -20.24 -20.11
N ASP A 83 -1.67 -20.83 -21.16
CA ASP A 83 -1.23 -20.70 -22.54
C ASP A 83 -1.28 -19.26 -23.06
N LYS A 84 -2.03 -18.37 -22.43
CA LYS A 84 -2.18 -16.96 -22.81
C LYS A 84 -0.98 -16.10 -22.42
N PHE A 85 -0.08 -16.58 -21.57
CA PHE A 85 1.10 -15.82 -21.13
C PHE A 85 2.20 -15.65 -22.20
N ARG A 86 2.11 -16.32 -23.34
CA ARG A 86 3.16 -16.35 -24.38
C ARG A 86 4.51 -16.80 -23.82
N ALA A 87 4.53 -17.64 -22.78
CA ALA A 87 5.71 -18.08 -22.07
C ALA A 87 6.04 -19.56 -22.37
N ALA A 88 7.32 -19.87 -22.50
CA ALA A 88 7.78 -21.26 -22.69
C ALA A 88 7.57 -22.12 -21.44
N ASN A 89 7.68 -21.52 -20.26
CA ASN A 89 7.48 -22.18 -18.98
C ASN A 89 6.53 -21.37 -18.10
N THR A 90 5.60 -22.05 -17.42
CA THR A 90 4.70 -21.46 -16.44
C THR A 90 4.90 -22.12 -15.08
N VAL A 91 5.13 -21.33 -14.03
CA VAL A 91 5.42 -21.84 -12.69
C VAL A 91 4.54 -21.12 -11.67
N TRP A 92 3.77 -21.91 -10.94
CA TRP A 92 3.01 -21.41 -9.81
C TRP A 92 3.94 -21.07 -8.63
N VAL A 93 3.66 -19.96 -7.94
CA VAL A 93 4.38 -19.52 -6.74
C VAL A 93 3.39 -19.37 -5.60
N ASP A 94 3.71 -19.92 -4.45
CA ASP A 94 2.91 -19.76 -3.22
C ASP A 94 2.77 -18.27 -2.86
N HIS A 95 1.58 -17.89 -2.37
CA HIS A 95 1.23 -16.51 -2.06
C HIS A 95 2.16 -15.86 -1.02
N HIS A 96 2.45 -16.57 0.09
CA HIS A 96 3.39 -16.07 1.09
C HIS A 96 4.83 -16.03 0.59
N ILE A 97 5.25 -17.01 -0.20
CA ILE A 97 6.59 -17.01 -0.83
C ILE A 97 6.75 -15.80 -1.76
N ALA A 98 5.69 -15.44 -2.50
CA ALA A 98 5.70 -14.23 -3.33
C ALA A 98 5.82 -12.95 -2.47
N HIS A 99 5.04 -12.82 -1.40
CA HIS A 99 5.16 -11.70 -0.46
C HIS A 99 6.55 -11.57 0.14
N VAL A 100 7.10 -12.68 0.65
CA VAL A 100 8.42 -12.73 1.28
C VAL A 100 9.51 -12.37 0.28
N SER A 101 9.47 -12.93 -0.94
CA SER A 101 10.43 -12.64 -2.00
C SER A 101 10.36 -11.18 -2.43
N ASN A 102 9.16 -10.60 -2.49
CA ASN A 102 8.98 -9.20 -2.81
C ASN A 102 9.68 -8.27 -1.80
N VAL A 103 9.54 -8.55 -0.51
CA VAL A 103 10.11 -7.69 0.54
C VAL A 103 11.62 -7.92 0.70
N MET A 104 12.08 -9.18 0.72
CA MET A 104 13.50 -9.48 0.96
C MET A 104 14.45 -8.91 -0.11
N TYR A 105 14.01 -8.85 -1.36
CA TYR A 105 14.84 -8.31 -2.46
C TYR A 105 14.78 -6.78 -2.59
N GLN A 106 13.90 -6.13 -1.82
CA GLN A 106 13.84 -4.67 -1.70
C GLN A 106 14.55 -4.13 -0.44
N SER A 107 15.03 -5.00 0.44
CA SER A 107 15.89 -4.65 1.58
C SER A 107 17.37 -4.84 1.24
N ASP A 108 18.24 -4.05 1.87
CA ASP A 108 19.70 -4.21 1.77
C ASP A 108 20.21 -5.37 2.62
N ALA A 109 19.44 -5.85 3.60
CA ALA A 109 19.84 -6.94 4.48
C ALA A 109 20.06 -8.25 3.71
N PRO A 110 21.23 -8.90 3.85
CA PRO A 110 21.50 -10.18 3.18
C PRO A 110 20.69 -11.34 3.79
N GLU A 111 20.33 -11.24 5.04
CA GLU A 111 19.53 -12.19 5.82
C GLU A 111 18.53 -11.45 6.69
N ALA A 112 17.33 -12.02 6.86
CA ALA A 112 16.29 -11.41 7.68
C ALA A 112 15.36 -12.45 8.31
N LEU A 113 14.64 -12.03 9.37
CA LEU A 113 13.44 -12.69 9.85
C LEU A 113 12.23 -12.01 9.18
N ASN A 114 11.55 -12.72 8.29
CA ASN A 114 10.37 -12.21 7.59
C ASN A 114 9.10 -12.80 8.19
N ILE A 115 8.17 -11.94 8.58
CA ILE A 115 6.83 -12.31 9.04
C ILE A 115 5.84 -11.91 7.95
N SER A 116 5.20 -12.92 7.35
CA SER A 116 4.21 -12.76 6.30
C SER A 116 2.82 -13.09 6.84
N PHE A 117 1.94 -12.10 6.86
CA PHE A 117 0.59 -12.25 7.41
C PHE A 117 -0.43 -11.57 6.50
N ASP A 118 -1.43 -12.38 6.10
CA ASP A 118 -2.38 -11.99 5.06
C ASP A 118 -3.76 -12.64 5.29
N GLY A 119 -4.80 -12.07 4.67
CA GLY A 119 -6.18 -12.54 4.78
C GLY A 119 -6.55 -13.69 3.86
N GLY A 120 -5.70 -14.05 2.91
CA GLY A 120 -5.96 -15.14 1.97
C GLY A 120 -4.66 -15.72 1.46
N SER A 121 -4.52 -17.04 1.47
CA SER A 121 -3.28 -17.68 1.06
C SER A 121 -3.44 -19.16 0.81
N ASP A 122 -2.52 -19.72 0.04
CA ASP A 122 -2.43 -21.14 -0.27
C ASP A 122 -1.82 -21.95 0.90
N SER A 123 -0.97 -21.32 1.72
CA SER A 123 -0.14 -21.98 2.75
C SER A 123 -0.28 -21.36 4.14
N GLY A 124 -1.51 -21.12 4.60
CA GLY A 124 -1.78 -20.51 5.90
C GLY A 124 -2.02 -19.00 5.80
N HIS A 125 -2.18 -18.34 6.96
CA HIS A 125 -2.46 -16.91 7.03
C HIS A 125 -1.35 -16.12 7.75
N PHE A 126 -0.57 -16.81 8.59
CA PHE A 126 0.50 -16.20 9.39
C PHE A 126 1.73 -17.12 9.34
N ASN A 127 2.72 -16.72 8.58
CA ASN A 127 3.93 -17.50 8.36
C ASN A 127 5.17 -16.71 8.76
N ILE A 128 6.17 -17.40 9.29
CA ILE A 128 7.46 -16.81 9.69
C ILE A 128 8.58 -17.55 8.97
N TYR A 129 9.48 -16.79 8.37
CA TYR A 129 10.58 -17.31 7.56
C TYR A 129 11.93 -16.72 8.00
N LEU A 130 12.97 -17.54 7.91
CA LEU A 130 14.32 -17.03 7.76
C LEU A 130 14.64 -16.89 6.28
N THR A 131 15.11 -15.73 5.89
CA THR A 131 15.44 -15.41 4.50
C THR A 131 16.92 -15.14 4.34
N LYS A 132 17.45 -15.54 3.18
CA LYS A 132 18.81 -15.24 2.73
C LYS A 132 18.77 -14.96 1.23
N LYS A 133 19.29 -13.80 0.81
CA LYS A 133 19.34 -13.46 -0.63
C LYS A 133 19.98 -14.58 -1.45
N GLY A 134 19.39 -14.87 -2.62
CA GLY A 134 19.83 -15.93 -3.50
C GLY A 134 19.35 -17.34 -3.12
N ARG A 135 18.62 -17.48 -2.01
CA ARG A 135 18.04 -18.76 -1.56
C ARG A 135 16.54 -18.68 -1.39
N ASP A 136 15.89 -19.84 -1.40
CA ASP A 136 14.47 -19.95 -1.07
C ASP A 136 14.25 -19.63 0.41
N PRO A 137 13.16 -18.95 0.77
CA PRO A 137 12.80 -18.69 2.15
C PRO A 137 12.64 -19.99 2.95
N ASN A 138 13.22 -20.06 4.14
CA ASN A 138 13.10 -21.19 5.04
C ASN A 138 12.00 -20.94 6.08
N ILE A 139 10.94 -21.75 6.05
CA ILE A 139 9.81 -21.61 6.95
C ILE A 139 10.15 -22.08 8.37
N LEU A 140 9.90 -21.25 9.36
CA LEU A 140 10.04 -21.58 10.79
C LEU A 140 8.69 -21.87 11.45
N TYR A 141 7.63 -21.22 10.98
CA TYR A 141 6.28 -21.32 11.55
C TYR A 141 5.22 -21.04 10.49
N SER A 142 4.14 -21.79 10.53
CA SER A 142 2.96 -21.58 9.71
C SER A 142 1.69 -21.80 10.55
N SER A 143 0.70 -20.93 10.35
CA SER A 143 -0.55 -20.98 11.09
C SER A 143 -1.72 -20.52 10.24
N THR A 144 -2.90 -21.02 10.55
CA THR A 144 -4.18 -20.54 10.01
C THR A 144 -4.73 -19.32 10.76
N GLN A 145 -3.98 -18.75 11.71
CA GLN A 145 -4.37 -17.54 12.42
C GLN A 145 -4.52 -16.38 11.43
N ASP A 146 -5.74 -16.01 11.16
CA ASP A 146 -6.06 -14.85 10.33
C ASP A 146 -6.24 -13.62 11.22
N VAL A 147 -5.40 -12.61 11.02
CA VAL A 147 -5.51 -11.31 11.70
C VAL A 147 -6.03 -10.22 10.77
N CYS A 148 -6.08 -10.46 9.46
CA CYS A 148 -6.38 -9.46 8.45
C CYS A 148 -7.88 -9.42 8.10
N VAL A 149 -8.48 -10.56 7.78
CA VAL A 149 -9.92 -10.61 7.44
C VAL A 149 -10.79 -10.20 8.62
N PRO A 150 -10.63 -10.73 9.86
CA PRO A 150 -11.45 -10.29 10.97
C PRO A 150 -11.21 -8.80 11.31
N TYR A 151 -9.99 -8.29 11.16
CA TYR A 151 -9.71 -6.87 11.32
C TYR A 151 -10.57 -6.01 10.37
N ALA A 152 -10.50 -6.28 9.09
CA ALA A 152 -11.22 -5.50 8.08
C ALA A 152 -12.74 -5.70 8.17
N ALA A 153 -13.21 -6.93 8.41
CA ALA A 153 -14.63 -7.26 8.49
C ALA A 153 -15.36 -6.52 9.63
N LEU A 154 -14.68 -6.24 10.73
CA LEU A 154 -15.26 -5.49 11.84
C LEU A 154 -15.65 -4.04 11.48
N GLY A 155 -15.13 -3.49 10.40
CA GLY A 155 -15.57 -2.20 9.85
C GLY A 155 -17.05 -2.17 9.44
N HIS A 156 -17.66 -3.31 9.15
CA HIS A 156 -19.11 -3.39 8.86
C HIS A 156 -20.00 -3.04 10.06
N TYR A 157 -19.46 -3.09 11.27
CA TYR A 157 -20.16 -2.75 12.51
C TYR A 157 -19.91 -1.31 13.00
N ILE A 158 -19.04 -0.56 12.31
CA ILE A 158 -18.69 0.82 12.68
C ILE A 158 -19.45 1.80 11.77
N PRO A 159 -20.46 2.54 12.29
CA PRO A 159 -21.30 3.41 11.46
C PRO A 159 -20.51 4.48 10.68
N GLU A 160 -19.44 5.03 11.27
CA GLU A 160 -18.60 6.05 10.62
C GLU A 160 -17.81 5.48 9.42
N ILE A 161 -17.62 4.16 9.34
CA ILE A 161 -16.83 3.47 8.32
C ILE A 161 -17.72 2.81 7.27
N LYS A 162 -18.80 2.16 7.72
CA LYS A 162 -19.68 1.35 6.87
C LYS A 162 -20.34 2.21 5.78
N LYS A 163 -19.94 1.99 4.54
CA LYS A 163 -20.56 2.60 3.35
C LYS A 163 -20.94 1.57 2.29
N GLU A 164 -20.36 0.37 2.36
CA GLU A 164 -20.54 -0.68 1.37
C GLU A 164 -21.50 -1.74 1.90
N ASN A 165 -22.44 -2.16 1.04
CA ASN A 165 -23.30 -3.29 1.33
C ASN A 165 -22.65 -4.63 0.94
N ASN A 166 -21.64 -4.60 0.08
CA ASN A 166 -20.88 -5.77 -0.32
C ASN A 166 -19.80 -6.09 0.70
N PHE A 167 -19.87 -7.27 1.33
CA PHE A 167 -18.94 -7.69 2.36
C PHE A 167 -17.47 -7.70 1.88
N TRP A 168 -17.21 -8.26 0.70
CA TRP A 168 -15.85 -8.37 0.17
C TRP A 168 -15.25 -7.02 -0.18
N LEU A 169 -16.04 -6.13 -0.77
CA LEU A 169 -15.58 -4.77 -1.09
C LEU A 169 -15.28 -3.98 0.20
N GLY A 170 -16.10 -4.14 1.24
CA GLY A 170 -15.85 -3.59 2.57
C GLY A 170 -14.51 -4.06 3.13
N ASN A 171 -14.24 -5.36 3.09
CA ASN A 171 -13.00 -5.93 3.60
C ASN A 171 -11.75 -5.33 2.93
N LEU A 172 -11.79 -5.01 1.64
CA LEU A 172 -10.68 -4.37 0.93
C LEU A 172 -10.53 -2.87 1.24
N THR A 173 -11.55 -2.21 1.80
CA THR A 173 -11.57 -0.75 2.00
C THR A 173 -11.53 -0.30 3.46
N TYR A 174 -11.94 -1.15 4.40
CA TYR A 174 -12.17 -0.73 5.78
C TYR A 174 -10.92 -0.75 6.67
N ALA A 175 -9.94 -1.58 6.39
CA ALA A 175 -8.77 -1.76 7.25
C ALA A 175 -8.06 -0.41 7.57
N GLY A 176 -7.74 0.38 6.55
CA GLY A 176 -7.11 1.69 6.73
C GLY A 176 -7.99 2.70 7.47
N LYS A 177 -9.33 2.59 7.35
CA LYS A 177 -10.28 3.43 8.07
C LYS A 177 -10.36 3.06 9.55
N ILE A 178 -10.39 1.76 9.87
CA ILE A 178 -10.35 1.27 11.26
C ILE A 178 -9.08 1.75 11.94
N MET A 179 -7.93 1.59 11.29
CA MET A 179 -6.64 2.04 11.81
C MET A 179 -6.64 3.55 12.11
N GLY A 180 -7.15 4.38 11.18
CA GLY A 180 -7.26 5.83 11.39
C GLY A 180 -8.24 6.21 12.50
N LEU A 181 -9.36 5.49 12.64
CA LEU A 181 -10.37 5.76 13.66
C LEU A 181 -9.96 5.28 15.05
N SER A 182 -9.08 4.29 15.14
CA SER A 182 -8.73 3.64 16.42
C SER A 182 -8.16 4.59 17.48
N SER A 183 -7.47 5.66 17.05
CA SER A 183 -6.92 6.67 17.95
C SER A 183 -7.99 7.57 18.62
N TYR A 184 -9.20 7.55 18.12
CA TYR A 184 -10.35 8.28 18.70
C TYR A 184 -11.16 7.42 19.68
N GLY A 185 -10.86 6.12 19.79
CA GLY A 185 -11.52 5.20 20.70
C GLY A 185 -10.93 5.22 22.11
N ASN A 186 -11.77 4.93 23.08
CA ASN A 186 -11.37 4.71 24.46
C ASN A 186 -11.14 3.24 24.72
N LYS A 187 -10.33 2.94 25.73
CA LYS A 187 -10.15 1.58 26.22
C LYS A 187 -11.50 1.01 26.68
N ASN A 188 -11.91 -0.12 26.08
CA ASN A 188 -13.14 -0.82 26.35
C ASN A 188 -12.88 -2.32 26.47
N GLU A 189 -12.78 -2.83 27.71
CA GLU A 189 -12.43 -4.22 27.99
C GLU A 189 -13.48 -5.21 27.50
N LYS A 190 -14.77 -4.82 27.49
CA LYS A 190 -15.86 -5.67 26.98
C LYS A 190 -15.71 -5.88 25.48
N LEU A 191 -15.54 -4.81 24.71
CA LEU A 191 -15.32 -4.91 23.28
C LEU A 191 -14.00 -5.62 22.97
N LEU A 192 -12.94 -5.34 23.72
CA LEU A 192 -11.65 -6.05 23.55
C LEU A 192 -11.82 -7.56 23.72
N HIS A 193 -12.58 -8.00 24.74
CA HIS A 193 -12.84 -9.43 24.97
C HIS A 193 -13.60 -10.05 23.79
N ILE A 194 -14.65 -9.40 23.29
CA ILE A 194 -15.44 -9.89 22.16
C ILE A 194 -14.57 -9.99 20.91
N VAL A 195 -13.79 -8.96 20.60
CA VAL A 195 -12.94 -8.95 19.40
C VAL A 195 -11.84 -10.01 19.47
N LYS A 196 -11.22 -10.21 20.64
CA LYS A 196 -10.26 -11.31 20.84
C LYS A 196 -10.86 -12.68 20.55
N ARG A 197 -12.09 -12.92 21.00
CA ARG A 197 -12.79 -14.19 20.73
C ARG A 197 -13.05 -14.38 19.24
N LEU A 198 -13.42 -13.31 18.51
CA LEU A 198 -13.58 -13.37 17.06
C LEU A 198 -12.28 -13.74 16.34
N PHE A 199 -11.15 -13.14 16.75
CA PHE A 199 -9.85 -13.47 16.17
C PHE A 199 -9.43 -14.93 16.48
N ASP A 200 -9.69 -15.43 17.70
CA ASP A 200 -9.43 -16.82 18.06
C ASP A 200 -10.24 -17.80 17.22
N LEU A 201 -11.50 -17.49 16.93
CA LEU A 201 -12.36 -18.34 16.08
C LEU A 201 -11.91 -18.36 14.62
N CYS A 202 -11.35 -17.26 14.11
CA CYS A 202 -10.75 -17.22 12.78
C CYS A 202 -9.48 -18.08 12.64
N GLN A 203 -8.90 -18.53 13.74
CA GLN A 203 -7.77 -19.47 13.77
C GLN A 203 -8.19 -20.92 13.51
N THR A 204 -9.40 -21.30 13.89
CA THR A 204 -9.83 -22.70 13.98
C THR A 204 -10.64 -23.18 12.77
N ASN A 205 -10.88 -22.34 11.77
CA ASN A 205 -11.84 -22.58 10.67
C ASN A 205 -13.27 -22.86 11.16
N GLU A 206 -13.62 -22.48 12.38
CA GLU A 206 -14.95 -22.62 12.95
C GLU A 206 -15.86 -21.45 12.51
N VAL A 207 -16.05 -21.30 11.22
CA VAL A 207 -16.83 -20.20 10.60
C VAL A 207 -18.23 -20.10 11.22
N ASP A 208 -18.85 -21.25 11.53
CA ASP A 208 -20.19 -21.28 12.11
C ASP A 208 -20.23 -20.65 13.51
N LYS A 209 -19.17 -20.83 14.33
CA LYS A 209 -19.07 -20.18 15.64
C LYS A 209 -18.73 -18.69 15.52
N ALA A 210 -18.06 -18.26 14.45
CA ALA A 210 -17.83 -16.85 14.21
C ALA A 210 -19.17 -16.09 14.02
N HIS A 211 -20.18 -16.70 13.43
CA HIS A 211 -21.51 -16.08 13.30
C HIS A 211 -22.14 -15.75 14.65
N GLU A 212 -21.99 -16.58 15.68
CA GLU A 212 -22.50 -16.30 17.02
C GLU A 212 -21.91 -15.00 17.59
N TYR A 213 -20.60 -14.75 17.39
CA TYR A 213 -19.95 -13.54 17.84
C TYR A 213 -20.29 -12.31 17.00
N TRP A 214 -20.50 -12.51 15.70
CA TRP A 214 -21.07 -11.46 14.85
C TRP A 214 -22.46 -11.06 15.33
N ASP A 215 -23.29 -12.03 15.72
CA ASP A 215 -24.63 -11.78 16.29
C ASP A 215 -24.55 -11.07 17.65
N ILE A 216 -23.55 -11.39 18.47
CA ILE A 216 -23.31 -10.66 19.72
C ILE A 216 -22.98 -9.18 19.43
N LEU A 217 -22.14 -8.89 18.42
CA LEU A 217 -21.85 -7.51 18.02
C LEU A 217 -23.08 -6.80 17.47
N ASN A 218 -23.89 -7.47 16.65
CA ASN A 218 -25.17 -6.94 16.17
C ASN A 218 -26.12 -6.62 17.35
N GLY A 219 -26.15 -7.47 18.38
CA GLY A 219 -26.94 -7.27 19.58
C GLY A 219 -26.41 -6.19 20.54
N GLN A 220 -25.15 -5.75 20.41
CA GLN A 220 -24.57 -4.71 21.29
C GLN A 220 -25.12 -3.31 21.01
N LYS A 221 -25.91 -3.10 19.95
CA LYS A 221 -26.38 -1.78 19.53
C LYS A 221 -25.30 -0.72 19.74
N LEU A 222 -24.41 -0.58 18.78
CA LEU A 222 -23.46 0.53 18.78
C LEU A 222 -24.24 1.81 18.48
N GLU A 223 -24.82 2.40 19.53
CA GLU A 223 -25.81 3.47 19.42
C GLU A 223 -25.16 4.83 19.19
N THR A 224 -23.89 4.98 19.56
CA THR A 224 -23.19 6.24 19.46
C THR A 224 -21.96 6.14 18.56
N GLY A 225 -21.53 7.27 17.99
CA GLY A 225 -20.26 7.34 17.27
C GLY A 225 -19.07 6.94 18.15
N GLN A 226 -19.14 7.16 19.46
CA GLN A 226 -18.09 6.76 20.39
C GLN A 226 -18.00 5.24 20.52
N ASP A 227 -19.10 4.50 20.52
CA ASP A 227 -19.08 3.03 20.55
C ASP A 227 -18.36 2.45 19.32
N GLY A 228 -18.56 3.06 18.14
CA GLY A 228 -17.83 2.69 16.92
C GLY A 228 -16.33 2.95 17.00
N ARG A 229 -15.94 4.06 17.62
CA ARG A 229 -14.54 4.42 17.85
C ARG A 229 -13.86 3.48 18.84
N ASP A 230 -14.58 3.14 19.93
CA ASP A 230 -14.13 2.18 20.94
C ASP A 230 -13.96 0.77 20.33
N LEU A 231 -14.85 0.38 19.41
CA LEU A 231 -14.70 -0.85 18.65
C LEU A 231 -13.45 -0.79 17.76
N ALA A 232 -13.20 0.31 17.05
CA ALA A 232 -11.99 0.47 16.22
C ALA A 232 -10.72 0.35 17.08
N TRP A 233 -10.71 0.95 18.29
CA TRP A 233 -9.62 0.78 19.24
C TRP A 233 -9.43 -0.71 19.63
N ALA A 234 -10.52 -1.40 19.97
CA ALA A 234 -10.46 -2.82 20.35
C ALA A 234 -9.95 -3.71 19.22
N VAL A 235 -10.33 -3.43 17.97
CA VAL A 235 -9.85 -4.14 16.78
C VAL A 235 -8.35 -3.95 16.58
N GLN A 236 -7.87 -2.70 16.62
CA GLN A 236 -6.44 -2.40 16.49
C GLN A 236 -5.64 -3.05 17.62
N LYS A 237 -6.12 -2.95 18.86
CA LYS A 237 -5.45 -3.54 20.01
C LYS A 237 -5.41 -5.06 19.96
N THR A 238 -6.47 -5.69 19.50
CA THR A 238 -6.50 -7.16 19.31
C THR A 238 -5.52 -7.59 18.23
N PHE A 239 -5.44 -6.87 17.13
CA PHE A 239 -4.47 -7.14 16.06
C PHE A 239 -3.04 -7.11 16.60
N GLU A 240 -2.66 -6.07 17.33
CA GLU A 240 -1.33 -5.93 17.94
C GLU A 240 -1.00 -7.06 18.93
N LEU A 241 -1.96 -7.39 19.79
CA LEU A 241 -1.78 -8.45 20.80
C LEU A 241 -1.70 -9.84 20.18
N THR A 242 -2.50 -10.13 19.14
CA THR A 242 -2.47 -11.41 18.45
C THR A 242 -1.17 -11.55 17.65
N PHE A 243 -0.76 -10.48 16.98
CA PHE A 243 0.54 -10.43 16.29
C PHE A 243 1.68 -10.69 17.27
N ALA A 244 1.73 -9.98 18.40
CA ALA A 244 2.76 -10.16 19.44
C ALA A 244 2.80 -11.59 19.97
N LYS A 245 1.63 -12.17 20.27
CA LYS A 245 1.54 -13.55 20.78
C LYS A 245 2.23 -14.57 19.87
N VAL A 246 2.09 -14.40 18.55
CA VAL A 246 2.67 -15.33 17.56
C VAL A 246 4.12 -14.96 17.24
N ALA A 247 4.39 -13.68 16.98
CA ALA A 247 5.65 -13.23 16.39
C ALA A 247 6.76 -12.96 17.40
N LEU A 248 6.42 -12.46 18.60
CA LEU A 248 7.42 -11.99 19.56
C LEU A 248 8.46 -13.04 19.97
N PRO A 249 8.12 -14.32 20.20
CA PRO A 249 9.13 -15.34 20.51
C PRO A 249 10.22 -15.45 19.44
N TYR A 250 9.82 -15.43 18.15
CA TYR A 250 10.74 -15.50 17.01
C TYR A 250 11.56 -14.23 16.85
N ILE A 251 10.94 -13.05 17.07
CA ILE A 251 11.64 -11.76 17.03
C ILE A 251 12.73 -11.72 18.10
N LEU A 252 12.45 -12.19 19.31
CA LEU A 252 13.41 -12.23 20.41
C LEU A 252 14.55 -13.25 20.16
N GLU A 253 14.25 -14.37 19.52
CA GLU A 253 15.26 -15.38 19.16
C GLU A 253 16.20 -14.90 18.04
N HIS A 254 15.73 -14.03 17.15
CA HIS A 254 16.47 -13.60 15.95
C HIS A 254 16.76 -12.08 15.96
N GLN A 255 17.09 -11.51 17.10
CA GLN A 255 17.40 -10.07 17.24
C GLN A 255 18.62 -9.60 16.43
N ASP A 256 19.48 -10.53 16.02
CA ASP A 256 20.63 -10.29 15.15
C ASP A 256 20.27 -10.11 13.68
N LYS A 257 19.03 -10.38 13.30
CA LYS A 257 18.52 -10.27 11.93
C LYS A 257 17.68 -9.00 11.75
N GLU A 258 17.65 -8.46 10.53
CA GLU A 258 16.63 -7.48 10.18
C GLU A 258 15.25 -8.11 10.28
N LEU A 259 14.32 -7.39 10.91
CA LEU A 259 12.91 -7.78 10.95
C LEU A 259 12.18 -7.22 9.74
N GLN A 260 11.54 -8.08 8.96
CA GLN A 260 10.77 -7.71 7.78
C GLN A 260 9.30 -8.12 7.94
N PHE A 261 8.37 -7.27 7.48
CA PHE A 261 6.95 -7.61 7.40
C PHE A 261 6.48 -7.62 5.95
N SER A 262 5.62 -8.59 5.61
CA SER A 262 5.02 -8.75 4.29
C SER A 262 3.58 -9.26 4.40
N GLY A 263 2.82 -9.19 3.30
CA GLY A 263 1.40 -9.47 3.27
C GLY A 263 0.54 -8.25 3.61
N GLY A 264 -0.77 -8.36 3.42
CA GLY A 264 -1.72 -7.26 3.63
C GLY A 264 -1.68 -6.67 5.05
N GLY A 265 -1.40 -7.49 6.06
CA GLY A 265 -1.23 -7.07 7.45
C GLY A 265 -0.08 -6.08 7.67
N SER A 266 0.96 -6.13 6.83
CA SER A 266 2.09 -5.20 6.87
C SER A 266 1.75 -3.77 6.45
N MET A 267 0.52 -3.52 5.98
CA MET A 267 0.00 -2.18 5.73
C MET A 267 -0.44 -1.47 7.03
N ASN A 268 -0.45 -2.17 8.16
CA ASN A 268 -0.75 -1.58 9.46
C ASN A 268 0.47 -0.83 10.01
N ILE A 269 0.54 0.48 9.73
CA ILE A 269 1.67 1.32 10.12
C ILE A 269 1.85 1.43 11.64
N LEU A 270 0.78 1.28 12.42
CA LEU A 270 0.85 1.31 13.89
C LEU A 270 1.61 0.10 14.41
N ASN A 271 1.28 -1.10 13.92
CA ASN A 271 2.00 -2.32 14.27
C ASN A 271 3.46 -2.28 13.76
N ASN A 272 3.69 -1.83 12.52
CA ASN A 272 5.03 -1.72 11.97
C ASN A 272 5.95 -0.85 12.84
N SER A 273 5.41 0.26 13.36
CA SER A 273 6.17 1.22 14.18
C SER A 273 6.54 0.68 15.55
N LEU A 274 5.73 -0.22 16.13
CA LEU A 274 6.04 -0.88 17.40
C LEU A 274 7.33 -1.71 17.32
N TYR A 275 7.59 -2.32 16.16
CA TYR A 275 8.70 -3.25 15.94
C TYR A 275 9.85 -2.68 15.12
N LYS A 276 9.70 -1.48 14.56
CA LYS A 276 10.70 -0.84 13.65
C LYS A 276 11.09 -1.76 12.49
N SER A 277 10.11 -2.50 11.95
CA SER A 277 10.32 -3.46 10.89
C SER A 277 10.62 -2.79 9.55
N PHE A 278 11.33 -3.50 8.66
CA PHE A 278 11.41 -3.14 7.26
C PHE A 278 10.12 -3.58 6.55
N VAL A 279 9.53 -2.69 5.77
CA VAL A 279 8.32 -2.95 4.96
C VAL A 279 8.51 -2.30 3.60
N SER A 280 8.35 -3.07 2.51
CA SER A 280 8.48 -2.54 1.15
C SER A 280 7.25 -1.67 0.77
N PRO A 281 7.36 -0.80 -0.25
CA PRO A 281 6.26 0.09 -0.65
C PRO A 281 5.04 -0.65 -1.21
N ASN A 282 5.21 -1.90 -1.61
CA ASN A 282 4.23 -2.78 -2.26
C ASN A 282 4.13 -4.12 -1.52
N SER A 283 4.11 -4.09 -0.20
CA SER A 283 4.15 -5.29 0.64
C SER A 283 2.82 -6.05 0.70
N ASP A 284 1.72 -5.47 0.22
CA ASP A 284 0.42 -6.12 0.06
C ASP A 284 0.31 -6.89 -1.28
N ASP A 285 -0.89 -7.31 -1.66
CA ASP A 285 -1.13 -8.12 -2.86
C ASP A 285 -0.70 -7.42 -4.17
N ARG A 286 -0.57 -6.09 -4.19
CA ARG A 286 0.00 -5.37 -5.34
C ARG A 286 1.42 -5.83 -5.66
N GLY A 287 2.16 -6.30 -4.67
CA GLY A 287 3.53 -6.79 -4.82
C GLY A 287 3.67 -8.26 -5.20
N ILE A 288 2.58 -9.04 -5.26
CA ILE A 288 2.65 -10.49 -5.54
C ILE A 288 3.28 -10.76 -6.91
N ALA A 289 2.85 -10.06 -7.95
CA ALA A 289 3.41 -10.25 -9.30
C ALA A 289 4.93 -10.01 -9.33
N LEU A 290 5.39 -8.92 -8.71
CA LEU A 290 6.81 -8.63 -8.55
C LEU A 290 7.50 -9.71 -7.70
N GLY A 291 6.88 -10.14 -6.60
CA GLY A 291 7.41 -11.19 -5.73
C GLY A 291 7.57 -12.54 -6.44
N CYS A 292 6.60 -12.94 -7.27
CA CYS A 292 6.71 -14.13 -8.12
C CYS A 292 7.93 -14.04 -9.03
N LEU A 293 8.13 -12.88 -9.66
CA LEU A 293 9.26 -12.68 -10.57
C LEU A 293 10.61 -12.63 -9.82
N LEU A 294 10.68 -11.94 -8.68
CA LEU A 294 11.87 -11.89 -7.84
C LEU A 294 12.25 -13.26 -7.25
N HIS A 295 11.25 -14.12 -6.98
CA HIS A 295 11.48 -15.49 -6.55
C HIS A 295 12.22 -16.32 -7.63
N LEU A 296 11.94 -16.09 -8.91
CA LEU A 296 12.69 -16.68 -10.03
C LEU A 296 14.09 -16.10 -10.13
N LEU A 297 14.17 -14.75 -10.17
CA LEU A 297 15.41 -14.05 -10.53
C LEU A 297 16.47 -14.09 -9.44
N LYS A 298 16.05 -14.09 -8.17
CA LYS A 298 16.92 -14.09 -6.98
C LYS A 298 18.09 -13.08 -7.11
N PRO A 299 17.81 -11.80 -7.39
CA PRO A 299 18.85 -10.81 -7.64
C PRO A 299 19.74 -10.61 -6.42
N MET A 300 21.05 -10.46 -6.64
CA MET A 300 21.98 -10.13 -5.54
C MET A 300 21.95 -8.65 -5.20
N ASP A 301 21.67 -7.79 -6.18
CA ASP A 301 21.52 -6.36 -5.97
C ASP A 301 20.11 -6.03 -5.43
N THR A 302 20.05 -5.05 -4.54
CA THR A 302 18.78 -4.59 -3.95
C THR A 302 17.96 -3.80 -4.96
N LEU A 303 16.69 -4.16 -5.08
CA LEU A 303 15.71 -3.36 -5.83
C LEU A 303 15.25 -2.18 -4.96
N ASN A 304 15.99 -1.08 -4.99
CA ASN A 304 15.82 0.05 -4.06
C ASN A 304 15.03 1.21 -4.68
N SER A 305 13.94 0.93 -5.38
CA SER A 305 13.06 1.96 -5.95
C SER A 305 11.60 1.58 -5.80
N ALA A 306 10.79 2.54 -5.35
CA ALA A 306 9.33 2.42 -5.38
C ALA A 306 8.73 2.72 -6.76
N PHE A 307 9.48 3.38 -7.66
CA PHE A 307 9.01 3.85 -8.96
C PHE A 307 9.16 2.78 -10.05
N LEU A 308 8.54 1.64 -9.82
CA LEU A 308 8.54 0.48 -10.72
C LEU A 308 7.33 0.41 -11.63
N GLY A 309 6.34 1.29 -11.40
CA GLY A 309 5.13 1.37 -12.22
C GLY A 309 5.39 1.93 -13.62
N SER A 310 4.30 2.14 -14.35
CA SER A 310 4.33 2.67 -15.71
C SER A 310 4.54 4.18 -15.73
N GLU A 311 5.13 4.68 -16.81
CA GLU A 311 4.96 6.07 -17.20
C GLU A 311 3.48 6.35 -17.53
N PRO A 312 3.03 7.61 -17.57
CA PRO A 312 1.66 7.90 -17.99
C PRO A 312 1.34 7.27 -19.35
N TYR A 313 0.14 6.68 -19.47
CA TYR A 313 -0.25 5.93 -20.67
C TYR A 313 -0.62 6.82 -21.86
N ASP A 314 -0.77 8.13 -21.65
CA ASP A 314 -1.07 9.13 -22.64
C ASP A 314 0.03 10.19 -22.75
N LYS A 315 -0.08 11.09 -23.72
CA LYS A 315 0.86 12.19 -23.90
C LYS A 315 0.34 13.47 -23.22
N PRO A 316 1.23 14.26 -22.58
CA PRO A 316 0.84 15.52 -21.96
C PRO A 316 0.55 16.60 -23.00
N ASN A 317 -0.42 17.48 -22.69
CA ASN A 317 -0.56 18.76 -23.36
C ASN A 317 0.16 19.82 -22.52
N LEU A 318 1.43 20.06 -22.83
CA LEU A 318 2.28 20.99 -22.10
C LEU A 318 1.93 22.43 -22.44
N LYS A 319 1.55 23.25 -21.45
CA LYS A 319 1.25 24.67 -21.65
C LYS A 319 2.50 25.54 -21.64
N ARG A 320 3.25 25.47 -20.53
CA ARG A 320 4.50 26.24 -20.36
C ARG A 320 5.40 25.58 -19.34
N SER A 321 6.69 25.90 -19.40
CA SER A 321 7.64 25.53 -18.36
C SER A 321 7.41 26.30 -17.05
N HIS A 322 7.88 25.76 -15.96
CA HIS A 322 7.90 26.40 -14.65
C HIS A 322 9.27 26.19 -13.97
N THR A 323 9.54 26.97 -12.92
CA THR A 323 10.64 26.78 -12.00
C THR A 323 10.13 26.16 -10.69
N VAL A 324 11.02 25.49 -9.93
CA VAL A 324 10.69 24.99 -8.59
C VAL A 324 10.23 26.12 -7.66
N GLY A 325 10.90 27.30 -7.74
CA GLY A 325 10.51 28.48 -6.97
C GLY A 325 9.12 29.00 -7.26
N GLU A 326 8.65 28.90 -8.52
CA GLU A 326 7.28 29.24 -8.89
C GLU A 326 6.27 28.31 -8.23
N ILE A 327 6.52 27.00 -8.25
CA ILE A 327 5.65 26.01 -7.60
C ILE A 327 5.66 26.21 -6.08
N ALA A 328 6.83 26.45 -5.49
CA ALA A 328 6.95 26.76 -4.07
C ALA A 328 6.13 28.00 -3.67
N ASN A 329 6.12 29.03 -4.50
CA ASN A 329 5.31 30.23 -4.28
C ASN A 329 3.80 29.95 -4.36
N MET A 330 3.35 29.10 -5.31
CA MET A 330 1.95 28.67 -5.39
C MET A 330 1.52 27.93 -4.10
N LEU A 331 2.37 27.04 -3.59
CA LEU A 331 2.11 26.33 -2.33
C LEU A 331 2.06 27.28 -1.13
N SER A 332 2.94 28.30 -1.08
CA SER A 332 2.91 29.36 -0.04
C SER A 332 1.60 30.16 -0.05
N GLN A 333 0.95 30.26 -1.20
CA GLN A 333 -0.36 30.91 -1.35
C GLN A 333 -1.52 29.99 -0.94
N GLY A 334 -1.25 28.77 -0.40
CA GLY A 334 -2.26 27.80 0.00
C GLY A 334 -2.91 27.07 -1.18
N LYS A 335 -2.27 27.04 -2.36
CA LYS A 335 -2.74 26.28 -3.50
C LYS A 335 -2.49 24.79 -3.34
N ILE A 336 -3.37 24.00 -3.95
CA ILE A 336 -3.30 22.54 -4.01
C ILE A 336 -2.78 22.16 -5.39
N ILE A 337 -1.65 21.45 -5.42
CA ILE A 337 -0.93 21.10 -6.66
C ILE A 337 -0.99 19.60 -6.90
N GLY A 338 -1.46 19.20 -8.09
CA GLY A 338 -1.35 17.82 -8.59
C GLY A 338 -0.03 17.64 -9.34
N LEU A 339 0.76 16.65 -8.93
CA LEU A 339 2.05 16.30 -9.54
C LEU A 339 1.97 14.94 -10.22
N ILE A 340 2.26 14.92 -11.53
CA ILE A 340 2.38 13.71 -12.34
C ILE A 340 3.71 13.77 -13.09
N GLN A 341 4.65 12.90 -12.76
CA GLN A 341 5.99 12.87 -13.34
C GLN A 341 6.55 11.46 -13.42
N GLY A 342 7.36 11.17 -14.42
CA GLY A 342 8.11 9.94 -14.56
C GLY A 342 7.27 8.67 -14.37
N ARG A 343 7.91 7.63 -13.90
CA ARG A 343 7.27 6.35 -13.59
C ARG A 343 6.45 6.43 -12.31
N ALA A 344 5.30 5.78 -12.33
CA ALA A 344 4.43 5.69 -11.17
C ALA A 344 5.08 4.88 -10.03
N GLU A 345 4.67 5.15 -8.83
CA GLU A 345 4.91 4.27 -7.68
C GLU A 345 4.24 2.92 -7.93
N HIS A 346 4.91 1.82 -7.55
CA HIS A 346 4.31 0.51 -7.43
C HIS A 346 3.94 0.25 -5.98
N GLY A 347 2.64 0.25 -5.68
CA GLY A 347 2.11 0.11 -4.33
C GLY A 347 0.95 1.05 -4.02
N ALA A 348 0.50 1.02 -2.77
CA ALA A 348 -0.70 1.71 -2.32
C ALA A 348 -0.52 3.22 -2.08
N ARG A 349 0.72 3.72 -2.04
CA ARG A 349 1.03 5.08 -1.61
C ARG A 349 1.57 5.92 -2.76
N ALA A 350 1.13 7.18 -2.83
CA ALA A 350 1.77 8.19 -3.66
C ALA A 350 3.02 8.72 -2.95
N LEU A 351 4.15 8.72 -3.65
CA LEU A 351 5.47 9.04 -3.09
C LEU A 351 6.16 10.18 -3.88
N GLY A 352 5.36 11.02 -4.55
CA GLY A 352 5.86 12.20 -5.26
C GLY A 352 5.83 12.11 -6.79
N ASN A 353 5.37 11.00 -7.38
CA ASN A 353 5.21 10.87 -8.83
C ASN A 353 3.75 10.88 -9.28
N ARG A 354 2.81 10.53 -8.41
CA ARG A 354 1.35 10.63 -8.61
C ARG A 354 0.73 11.19 -7.33
N SER A 355 1.09 12.44 -7.00
CA SER A 355 0.82 13.06 -5.71
C SER A 355 -0.02 14.31 -5.83
N ILE A 356 -0.80 14.59 -4.79
CA ILE A 356 -1.36 15.90 -4.49
C ILE A 356 -0.54 16.48 -3.34
N LEU A 357 -0.03 17.68 -3.54
CA LEU A 357 0.84 18.39 -2.60
C LEU A 357 0.19 19.70 -2.16
N CYS A 358 0.30 20.00 -0.88
CA CYS A 358 -0.07 21.29 -0.29
C CYS A 358 0.69 21.53 1.01
N THR A 359 0.63 22.75 1.54
CA THR A 359 1.22 23.06 2.85
C THR A 359 0.43 22.40 3.97
N PRO A 360 1.09 21.96 5.07
CA PRO A 360 0.44 21.20 6.15
C PRO A 360 -0.16 22.09 7.25
N GLY A 361 -0.46 23.36 6.95
CA GLY A 361 -0.92 24.35 7.91
C GLY A 361 -2.38 24.22 8.31
N GLU A 362 -2.81 25.13 9.18
CA GLU A 362 -4.19 25.21 9.70
C GLU A 362 -5.22 25.28 8.58
N GLY A 363 -6.31 24.53 8.72
CA GLY A 363 -7.44 24.48 7.77
C GLY A 363 -7.17 23.73 6.46
N MET A 364 -5.94 23.36 6.13
CA MET A 364 -5.64 22.68 4.86
C MET A 364 -6.23 21.29 4.79
N LYS A 365 -6.28 20.54 5.89
CA LYS A 365 -6.92 19.23 5.94
C LYS A 365 -8.39 19.30 5.55
N ASP A 366 -9.13 20.27 6.11
CA ASP A 366 -10.55 20.44 5.82
C ASP A 366 -10.76 20.92 4.39
N LYS A 367 -9.94 21.88 3.91
CA LYS A 367 -9.95 22.35 2.53
C LYS A 367 -9.73 21.22 1.54
N LEU A 368 -8.73 20.38 1.76
CA LEU A 368 -8.40 19.26 0.89
C LEU A 368 -9.50 18.18 0.90
N ASN A 369 -10.06 17.86 2.07
CA ASN A 369 -11.18 16.92 2.19
C ASN A 369 -12.43 17.43 1.51
N ALA A 370 -12.82 18.68 1.75
CA ALA A 370 -14.04 19.25 1.19
C ALA A 370 -13.99 19.40 -0.35
N ASN A 371 -12.83 19.82 -0.89
CA ASN A 371 -12.73 20.24 -2.28
C ASN A 371 -12.17 19.16 -3.21
N VAL A 372 -11.43 18.17 -2.69
CA VAL A 372 -10.72 17.18 -3.52
C VAL A 372 -11.03 15.75 -3.10
N LYS A 373 -10.75 15.40 -1.84
CA LYS A 373 -10.75 13.98 -1.42
C LYS A 373 -12.15 13.46 -1.07
N ASN A 374 -13.04 14.30 -0.57
CA ASN A 374 -14.41 13.94 -0.17
C ASN A 374 -14.46 12.66 0.68
N ARG A 375 -13.65 12.58 1.73
CA ARG A 375 -13.51 11.40 2.58
C ARG A 375 -13.74 11.74 4.05
N GLU A 376 -13.75 10.72 4.89
CA GLU A 376 -13.97 10.83 6.32
C GLU A 376 -12.93 11.75 6.99
N ALA A 377 -13.41 12.69 7.85
CA ALA A 377 -12.56 13.70 8.49
C ALA A 377 -11.50 13.11 9.44
N PHE A 378 -11.74 11.93 10.01
CA PHE A 378 -10.79 11.28 10.91
C PHE A 378 -9.57 10.68 10.18
N ARG A 379 -9.61 10.50 8.84
CA ARG A 379 -8.50 9.92 8.10
C ARG A 379 -7.33 10.89 8.04
N PRO A 380 -6.12 10.48 8.49
CA PRO A 380 -4.94 11.33 8.46
C PRO A 380 -4.40 11.49 7.04
N PHE A 381 -3.68 12.60 6.81
CA PHE A 381 -2.81 12.79 5.66
C PHE A 381 -1.35 12.56 6.07
N ALA A 382 -0.54 12.17 5.11
CA ALA A 382 0.89 11.94 5.31
C ALA A 382 1.70 13.22 5.09
N ALA A 383 2.83 13.31 5.78
CA ALA A 383 3.85 14.33 5.53
C ALA A 383 4.98 13.80 4.68
N VAL A 384 5.58 14.69 3.90
CA VAL A 384 6.85 14.45 3.22
C VAL A 384 7.86 15.54 3.57
N CYS A 385 9.10 15.14 3.84
CA CYS A 385 10.22 16.04 4.08
C CYS A 385 11.51 15.45 3.49
N ARG A 386 12.56 16.27 3.38
CA ARG A 386 13.90 15.74 3.11
C ARG A 386 14.36 14.86 4.27
N GLU A 387 15.14 13.83 3.96
CA GLU A 387 15.69 12.93 4.96
C GLU A 387 16.51 13.71 6.02
N GLU A 388 17.36 14.61 5.58
CA GLU A 388 18.23 15.43 6.43
C GLU A 388 17.47 16.37 7.38
N ASP A 389 16.24 16.75 7.02
CA ASP A 389 15.40 17.66 7.83
C ASP A 389 14.46 16.90 8.80
N ALA A 390 14.30 15.59 8.65
CA ALA A 390 13.26 14.83 9.35
C ALA A 390 13.35 14.92 10.89
N LYS A 391 14.56 14.88 11.44
CA LYS A 391 14.79 14.91 12.90
C LYS A 391 14.41 16.24 13.55
N GLU A 392 14.31 17.32 12.80
CA GLU A 392 13.88 18.62 13.30
C GLU A 392 12.39 18.59 13.69
N TYR A 393 11.57 17.86 12.93
CA TYR A 393 10.11 17.85 13.02
C TYR A 393 9.52 16.59 13.66
N PHE A 394 10.27 15.49 13.64
CA PHE A 394 9.75 14.17 14.04
C PHE A 394 10.74 13.39 14.91
N ASN A 395 10.23 12.59 15.82
CA ASN A 395 10.99 11.53 16.45
C ASN A 395 11.13 10.36 15.49
N THR A 396 12.23 10.31 14.76
CA THR A 396 12.48 9.28 13.76
C THR A 396 13.64 8.38 14.17
N TYR A 397 13.62 7.12 13.74
CA TYR A 397 14.65 6.12 14.03
C TYR A 397 15.31 5.55 12.76
N GLY A 398 15.04 6.11 11.60
CA GLY A 398 15.59 5.65 10.32
C GLY A 398 14.93 6.33 9.13
N LEU A 399 15.14 5.74 7.96
CA LEU A 399 14.54 6.17 6.71
C LEU A 399 13.06 5.79 6.67
N HIS A 400 12.23 6.69 6.16
CA HIS A 400 10.80 6.49 5.96
C HIS A 400 10.42 6.73 4.50
N LYS A 401 11.12 6.08 3.57
CA LYS A 401 10.99 6.34 2.14
C LYS A 401 9.58 6.10 1.60
N TRP A 402 8.78 5.20 2.22
CA TRP A 402 7.60 4.62 1.58
C TRP A 402 6.31 4.72 2.39
N MET A 403 6.25 5.58 3.41
CA MET A 403 5.05 5.78 4.24
C MET A 403 4.55 4.51 4.93
N THR A 404 5.45 3.63 5.35
CA THR A 404 5.11 2.33 5.98
C THR A 404 5.10 2.37 7.51
N HIS A 405 5.41 3.52 8.10
CA HIS A 405 5.48 3.74 9.55
C HIS A 405 4.90 5.10 9.92
N ASN A 406 4.50 5.23 11.18
CA ASN A 406 4.20 6.51 11.79
C ASN A 406 5.33 6.95 12.74
N VAL A 407 5.42 8.25 12.96
CA VAL A 407 6.40 8.88 13.86
C VAL A 407 5.70 9.92 14.72
N THR A 408 6.23 10.19 15.91
CA THR A 408 5.71 11.27 16.77
C THR A 408 6.13 12.63 16.20
N VAL A 409 5.17 13.54 16.11
CA VAL A 409 5.38 14.93 15.69
C VAL A 409 5.95 15.75 16.87
N LYS A 410 6.97 16.55 16.62
CA LYS A 410 7.67 17.39 17.63
C LYS A 410 7.24 18.86 17.61
N VAL A 411 6.52 19.29 16.58
CA VAL A 411 6.16 20.68 16.31
C VAL A 411 4.64 20.83 16.25
N ASP A 412 4.12 22.03 16.38
CA ASP A 412 2.69 22.34 16.41
C ASP A 412 2.17 23.05 15.14
N ASN A 413 3.06 23.38 14.21
CA ASN A 413 2.73 24.17 13.02
C ASN A 413 2.40 23.32 11.77
N ILE A 414 2.19 22.01 11.92
CA ILE A 414 1.82 21.09 10.84
C ILE A 414 0.54 20.29 11.17
N PRO A 415 -0.57 20.95 11.56
CA PRO A 415 -1.76 20.27 12.05
C PRO A 415 -2.45 19.42 10.99
N ALA A 416 -2.35 19.78 9.70
CA ALA A 416 -2.99 19.03 8.62
C ALA A 416 -2.44 17.60 8.43
N VAL A 417 -1.21 17.34 8.89
CA VAL A 417 -0.55 16.02 8.81
C VAL A 417 -0.35 15.37 10.19
N THR A 418 -0.71 16.07 11.27
CA THR A 418 -0.64 15.53 12.63
C THR A 418 -1.96 14.83 12.98
N HIS A 419 -1.88 13.53 13.24
CA HIS A 419 -3.04 12.74 13.61
C HIS A 419 -3.47 13.01 15.06
N ASN A 420 -4.68 12.56 15.43
CA ASN A 420 -5.27 12.77 16.76
C ASN A 420 -4.39 12.30 17.93
N ASP A 421 -3.59 11.27 17.72
CA ASP A 421 -2.65 10.74 18.71
C ASP A 421 -1.26 11.42 18.73
N GLY A 422 -1.11 12.53 18.00
CA GLY A 422 0.17 13.24 17.89
C GLY A 422 1.19 12.60 16.95
N THR A 423 0.78 11.60 16.17
CA THR A 423 1.65 10.93 15.19
C THR A 423 1.39 11.39 13.76
N CYS A 424 2.32 11.05 12.88
CA CYS A 424 2.23 11.32 11.45
C CYS A 424 2.78 10.11 10.67
N ARG A 425 2.10 9.72 9.58
CA ARG A 425 2.69 8.83 8.59
C ARG A 425 3.67 9.64 7.74
N LEU A 426 4.95 9.27 7.80
CA LEU A 426 6.03 10.05 7.24
C LEU A 426 6.60 9.42 5.96
N GLN A 427 6.88 10.27 4.97
CA GLN A 427 7.79 9.99 3.87
C GLN A 427 9.03 10.86 3.99
N THR A 428 10.22 10.25 3.93
CA THR A 428 11.50 10.96 3.75
C THR A 428 11.99 10.81 2.32
N VAL A 429 12.56 11.86 1.76
CA VAL A 429 13.02 11.94 0.37
C VAL A 429 14.50 12.26 0.31
N THR A 430 15.25 11.50 -0.47
CA THR A 430 16.62 11.81 -0.87
C THR A 430 16.64 12.48 -2.25
N LYS A 431 17.74 13.18 -2.56
CA LYS A 431 17.91 13.79 -3.88
C LYS A 431 17.95 12.74 -5.01
N GLU A 432 18.50 11.59 -4.71
CA GLU A 432 18.61 10.46 -5.66
C GLU A 432 17.26 9.85 -5.98
N ASP A 433 16.39 9.69 -4.96
CA ASP A 433 15.09 9.03 -5.13
C ASP A 433 14.10 9.92 -5.90
N ASN A 434 14.07 11.23 -5.62
CA ASN A 434 13.16 12.17 -6.27
C ASN A 434 13.76 13.60 -6.29
N PRO A 435 14.57 13.94 -7.29
CA PRO A 435 15.26 15.23 -7.37
C PRO A 435 14.32 16.44 -7.32
N PHE A 436 13.21 16.40 -8.06
CA PHE A 436 12.26 17.51 -8.12
C PHE A 436 11.60 17.76 -6.75
N LEU A 437 11.06 16.71 -6.14
CA LEU A 437 10.41 16.82 -4.83
C LEU A 437 11.41 17.22 -3.74
N TRP A 438 12.63 16.69 -3.79
CA TRP A 438 13.71 17.09 -2.87
C TRP A 438 14.04 18.58 -2.99
N GLU A 439 14.13 19.12 -4.21
CA GLU A 439 14.38 20.54 -4.43
C GLU A 439 13.22 21.40 -3.93
N LEU A 440 11.98 21.00 -4.23
CA LEU A 440 10.76 21.68 -3.75
C LEU A 440 10.71 21.73 -2.21
N LEU A 441 11.11 20.66 -1.53
CA LEU A 441 11.21 20.58 -0.07
C LEU A 441 12.35 21.44 0.52
N GLY A 442 13.22 21.98 -0.30
CA GLY A 442 14.17 23.00 0.10
C GLY A 442 13.52 24.34 0.38
N HIS A 443 12.42 24.64 -0.31
CA HIS A 443 11.62 25.85 -0.09
C HIS A 443 10.57 25.66 1.02
N HIS A 444 9.98 24.46 1.09
CA HIS A 444 9.00 24.06 2.11
C HIS A 444 9.52 22.84 2.84
N LYS A 445 10.02 22.99 4.03
CA LYS A 445 10.63 21.89 4.81
C LYS A 445 9.72 20.66 4.93
N ILE A 446 8.41 20.88 5.04
CA ILE A 446 7.39 19.83 5.08
C ILE A 446 6.25 20.19 4.14
N LEU A 447 5.78 19.20 3.39
CA LEU A 447 4.54 19.25 2.64
C LEU A 447 3.60 18.12 3.06
N LEU A 448 2.31 18.34 2.90
CA LEU A 448 1.31 17.28 2.89
C LEU A 448 1.40 16.57 1.53
N ASN A 449 1.50 15.25 1.55
CA ASN A 449 1.51 14.40 0.37
C ASN A 449 0.39 13.37 0.45
N THR A 450 -0.52 13.40 -0.50
CA THR A 450 -1.60 12.43 -0.63
C THR A 450 -1.71 11.91 -2.06
N SER A 451 -2.38 10.78 -2.24
CA SER A 451 -2.53 10.14 -3.54
C SER A 451 -3.33 11.00 -4.53
N PHE A 452 -2.88 11.01 -5.78
CA PHE A 452 -3.55 11.72 -6.87
C PHE A 452 -4.73 10.88 -7.38
N ASN A 453 -5.83 10.95 -6.64
CA ASN A 453 -7.12 10.32 -6.92
C ASN A 453 -8.24 10.97 -6.12
N ILE A 454 -9.47 10.73 -6.52
CA ILE A 454 -10.68 10.96 -5.71
C ILE A 454 -11.04 9.68 -4.95
N GLN A 455 -11.94 9.81 -3.97
CA GLN A 455 -12.43 8.65 -3.23
C GLN A 455 -13.03 7.58 -4.15
N GLY A 456 -12.68 6.32 -3.91
CA GLY A 456 -13.21 5.18 -4.65
C GLY A 456 -12.53 4.90 -5.99
N LYS A 457 -11.60 5.74 -6.41
CA LYS A 457 -10.80 5.55 -7.62
C LYS A 457 -9.36 5.15 -7.29
N PRO A 458 -8.68 4.39 -8.16
CA PRO A 458 -7.25 4.14 -8.02
C PRO A 458 -6.45 5.42 -8.21
N ILE A 459 -5.16 5.40 -7.84
CA ILE A 459 -4.21 6.45 -8.20
C ILE A 459 -4.16 6.53 -9.73
N LEU A 460 -4.32 7.74 -10.26
CA LEU A 460 -4.35 7.95 -11.71
C LEU A 460 -3.00 7.66 -12.39
N ASN A 461 -3.04 7.31 -13.68
CA ASN A 461 -1.85 7.14 -14.51
C ASN A 461 -2.01 7.70 -15.93
N THR A 462 -2.88 8.70 -16.12
CA THR A 462 -3.01 9.46 -17.37
C THR A 462 -3.00 10.95 -17.10
N TYR A 463 -2.44 11.72 -18.01
CA TYR A 463 -2.53 13.18 -17.96
C TYR A 463 -3.97 13.66 -18.12
N LYS A 464 -4.78 12.93 -18.92
CA LYS A 464 -6.21 13.21 -19.09
C LYS A 464 -6.95 13.17 -17.75
N ASP A 465 -6.72 12.15 -16.93
CA ASP A 465 -7.35 12.04 -15.61
C ASP A 465 -6.86 13.14 -14.66
N ALA A 466 -5.58 13.51 -14.73
CA ALA A 466 -5.03 14.59 -13.93
C ALA A 466 -5.67 15.95 -14.27
N ILE A 467 -5.84 16.24 -15.55
CA ILE A 467 -6.52 17.46 -16.02
C ILE A 467 -8.00 17.44 -15.64
N TRP A 468 -8.67 16.28 -15.78
CA TRP A 468 -10.06 16.14 -15.35
C TRP A 468 -10.21 16.47 -13.85
N MET A 469 -9.28 16.01 -13.01
CA MET A 469 -9.30 16.33 -11.58
C MET A 469 -9.10 17.82 -11.31
N LYS A 470 -8.24 18.51 -12.07
CA LYS A 470 -8.10 19.96 -11.97
C LYS A 470 -9.41 20.69 -12.33
N GLU A 471 -10.08 20.26 -13.38
CA GLU A 471 -11.30 20.91 -13.89
C GLU A 471 -12.54 20.62 -13.02
N ASN A 472 -12.56 19.50 -12.27
CA ASN A 472 -13.73 19.02 -11.54
C ASN A 472 -13.55 18.96 -10.02
N THR A 473 -12.39 19.35 -9.50
CA THR A 473 -12.11 19.39 -8.04
C THR A 473 -11.41 20.69 -7.66
N GLY A 474 -11.06 20.83 -6.39
CA GLY A 474 -10.35 22.00 -5.87
C GLY A 474 -8.83 21.98 -6.09
N ILE A 475 -8.30 21.15 -7.00
CA ILE A 475 -6.89 21.22 -7.42
C ILE A 475 -6.68 22.49 -8.23
N ASP A 476 -5.76 23.34 -7.78
CA ASP A 476 -5.50 24.65 -8.41
C ASP A 476 -4.65 24.52 -9.68
N GLU A 477 -3.66 23.63 -9.66
CA GLU A 477 -2.77 23.42 -10.81
C GLU A 477 -2.32 21.96 -10.90
N VAL A 478 -2.05 21.49 -12.12
CA VAL A 478 -1.43 20.20 -12.41
C VAL A 478 -0.12 20.43 -13.15
N ILE A 479 0.92 19.80 -12.64
CA ILE A 479 2.29 19.95 -13.14
C ILE A 479 2.98 18.61 -13.39
N THR A 480 3.95 18.63 -14.29
CA THR A 480 5.08 17.70 -14.31
C THR A 480 6.25 18.30 -13.52
N ASN A 481 7.38 17.61 -13.45
CA ASN A 481 8.60 18.17 -12.88
C ASN A 481 9.17 19.40 -13.63
N THR A 482 8.67 19.69 -14.83
CA THR A 482 9.19 20.77 -15.70
C THR A 482 8.13 21.70 -16.26
N HIS A 483 6.88 21.28 -16.41
CA HIS A 483 5.83 22.01 -17.09
C HIS A 483 4.50 22.03 -16.32
N ILE A 484 3.76 23.10 -16.53
CA ILE A 484 2.32 23.20 -16.20
C ILE A 484 1.52 22.57 -17.35
N LEU A 485 0.47 21.81 -16.97
CA LEU A 485 -0.43 21.11 -17.90
C LEU A 485 -1.72 21.88 -18.17
#